data_c6221777f65975c84985452eff2e2c1d
#
_entry.id   c6221777f65975c84985452eff2e2c1d
#
_cell.length_a   1.000
_cell.length_b   1.000
_cell.length_c   1.000
_cell.angle_alpha   90.00
_cell.angle_beta   90.00
_cell.angle_gamma   90.00
#
_symmetry.space_group_name_H-M   'P 1'
#
loop_
_entity.id
_entity.type
_entity.pdbx_description
1 polymer ?
#
loop_
_entity_poly.entity_id
_entity_poly.type
_entity_poly.pdbx_seq_one_letter_code
_entity_poly.pdbx_strand_id
1 'polypeptide(L)'
;MIFAQSYKNLSYLQKKKENFFSFIKEKQYLCTLINQKYDMPQSLHIAIIGGGAAGFFAAIEAKRNFPHADITIFEKNSKVLAKVEITGGGRCNLTNSFDEISDLKQAYPRGHKLMKRLFKRFDYQHAFDWFEENGVPLVTQEDQCVFPQTQDSHSIINCLVNTAKRLGVKIQCNHQLTAITELEDERLLLDFKISKGKGNLSGASSVSHPVSEIRQIAFHRRSGRAHV
;
A
#
# COMPACT_ATOMS: atom_id res chain seq x y z
N MET A 1 -12.39 -41.72 -9.38
CA MET A 1 -13.14 -40.49 -9.23
C MET A 1 -12.31 -39.29 -8.72
N ILE A 2 -10.99 -39.45 -8.55
CA ILE A 2 -10.05 -38.43 -8.02
C ILE A 2 -9.39 -37.60 -9.14
N PHE A 3 -9.35 -38.11 -10.38
CA PHE A 3 -8.70 -37.42 -11.51
C PHE A 3 -9.50 -36.24 -12.11
N ALA A 4 -10.81 -36.22 -11.96
CA ALA A 4 -11.65 -35.15 -12.55
C ALA A 4 -11.58 -33.80 -11.80
N GLN A 5 -11.22 -33.82 -10.52
CA GLN A 5 -11.11 -32.62 -9.68
C GLN A 5 -9.81 -31.81 -9.98
N SER A 6 -8.76 -32.52 -10.36
CA SER A 6 -7.46 -31.93 -10.68
C SER A 6 -7.49 -31.13 -12.00
N TYR A 7 -8.24 -31.58 -13.00
CA TYR A 7 -8.35 -30.87 -14.29
C TYR A 7 -9.17 -29.57 -14.21
N LYS A 8 -10.20 -29.54 -13.36
CA LYS A 8 -10.98 -28.30 -13.15
C LYS A 8 -10.16 -27.18 -12.50
N ASN A 9 -9.28 -27.52 -11.57
CA ASN A 9 -8.39 -26.56 -10.93
C ASN A 9 -7.31 -26.04 -11.89
N LEU A 10 -6.80 -26.88 -12.78
CA LEU A 10 -5.76 -26.50 -13.75
C LEU A 10 -6.30 -25.51 -14.79
N SER A 11 -7.51 -25.75 -15.32
CA SER A 11 -8.17 -24.85 -16.26
C SER A 11 -8.58 -23.52 -15.63
N TYR A 12 -8.98 -23.53 -14.36
CA TYR A 12 -9.28 -22.33 -13.59
C TYR A 12 -8.01 -21.48 -13.35
N LEU A 13 -6.91 -22.12 -12.97
CA LEU A 13 -5.61 -21.44 -12.78
C LEU A 13 -5.03 -20.89 -14.09
N GLN A 14 -5.19 -21.60 -15.21
CA GLN A 14 -4.79 -21.11 -16.52
C GLN A 14 -5.62 -19.88 -16.95
N LYS A 15 -6.94 -19.94 -16.80
CA LYS A 15 -7.85 -18.84 -17.12
C LYS A 15 -7.59 -17.60 -16.22
N LYS A 16 -7.22 -17.82 -14.94
CA LYS A 16 -6.82 -16.76 -14.02
C LYS A 16 -5.49 -16.10 -14.43
N LYS A 17 -4.51 -16.89 -14.89
CA LYS A 17 -3.25 -16.39 -15.46
C LYS A 17 -3.47 -15.57 -16.74
N GLU A 18 -4.28 -16.04 -17.66
CA GLU A 18 -4.57 -15.33 -18.90
C GLU A 18 -5.27 -13.99 -18.64
N ASN A 19 -6.25 -13.96 -17.73
CA ASN A 19 -6.90 -12.72 -17.31
C ASN A 19 -5.95 -11.76 -16.61
N PHE A 20 -5.04 -12.25 -15.79
CA PHE A 20 -4.03 -11.45 -15.11
C PHE A 20 -2.99 -10.88 -16.11
N PHE A 21 -2.51 -11.68 -17.04
CA PHE A 21 -1.60 -11.21 -18.11
C PHE A 21 -2.27 -10.25 -19.07
N SER A 22 -3.55 -10.44 -19.40
CA SER A 22 -4.34 -9.50 -20.20
C SER A 22 -4.50 -8.16 -19.47
N PHE A 23 -4.81 -8.19 -18.18
CA PHE A 23 -4.94 -7.00 -17.34
C PHE A 23 -3.60 -6.23 -17.17
N ILE A 24 -2.47 -6.95 -17.04
CA ILE A 24 -1.14 -6.30 -17.01
C ILE A 24 -0.80 -5.70 -18.37
N LYS A 25 -1.06 -6.39 -19.49
CA LYS A 25 -0.85 -5.87 -20.83
C LYS A 25 -1.69 -4.63 -21.10
N GLU A 26 -2.94 -4.61 -20.65
CA GLU A 26 -3.83 -3.46 -20.82
C GLU A 26 -3.37 -2.26 -19.96
N LYS A 27 -2.87 -2.50 -18.73
CA LYS A 27 -2.24 -1.45 -17.93
C LYS A 27 -0.91 -0.97 -18.51
N GLN A 28 -0.06 -1.85 -18.99
CA GLN A 28 1.18 -1.47 -19.68
C GLN A 28 0.88 -0.70 -20.97
N TYR A 29 -0.13 -1.10 -21.71
CA TYR A 29 -0.56 -0.38 -22.92
C TYR A 29 -1.10 1.02 -22.59
N LEU A 30 -1.93 1.15 -21.55
CA LEU A 30 -2.39 2.43 -21.03
C LEU A 30 -1.24 3.31 -20.50
N CYS A 31 -0.29 2.74 -19.78
CA CYS A 31 0.91 3.46 -19.35
C CYS A 31 1.76 3.89 -20.55
N THR A 32 1.88 3.05 -21.58
CA THR A 32 2.62 3.40 -22.80
C THR A 32 1.92 4.49 -23.58
N LEU A 33 0.58 4.46 -23.70
CA LEU A 33 -0.22 5.51 -24.34
C LEU A 33 -0.17 6.83 -23.55
N ILE A 34 -0.19 6.76 -22.23
CA ILE A 34 -0.04 7.94 -21.36
C ILE A 34 1.37 8.53 -21.52
N ASN A 35 2.40 7.68 -21.54
CA ASN A 35 3.79 8.11 -21.75
C ASN A 35 4.03 8.67 -23.16
N GLN A 36 3.30 8.22 -24.19
CA GLN A 36 3.39 8.77 -25.54
C GLN A 36 2.57 10.05 -25.75
N LYS A 37 1.50 10.24 -24.99
CA LYS A 37 0.60 11.39 -25.13
C LYS A 37 0.96 12.57 -24.23
N TYR A 38 1.69 12.31 -23.16
CA TYR A 38 2.26 13.33 -22.28
C TYR A 38 3.77 13.12 -22.31
N ASP A 39 4.48 14.17 -22.70
CA ASP A 39 5.92 14.27 -22.53
C ASP A 39 6.19 14.18 -21.02
N MET A 40 6.30 12.93 -20.51
CA MET A 40 6.47 12.70 -19.06
C MET A 40 7.81 13.28 -18.68
N PRO A 41 7.85 14.24 -17.76
CA PRO A 41 9.09 14.85 -17.34
C PRO A 41 10.07 13.76 -16.92
N GLN A 42 11.35 13.96 -17.23
CA GLN A 42 12.45 13.00 -17.01
C GLN A 42 12.58 12.55 -15.53
N SER A 43 11.87 13.19 -14.61
CA SER A 43 11.91 12.88 -13.18
C SER A 43 10.54 13.05 -12.51
N LEU A 44 9.71 12.01 -12.55
CA LEU A 44 8.49 11.96 -11.72
C LEU A 44 8.87 11.70 -10.26
N HIS A 45 8.53 12.63 -9.38
CA HIS A 45 8.70 12.47 -7.93
C HIS A 45 7.36 12.23 -7.26
N ILE A 46 7.26 11.19 -6.45
CA ILE A 46 6.04 10.85 -5.70
C ILE A 46 6.35 10.87 -4.21
N ALA A 47 5.70 11.76 -3.47
CA ALA A 47 5.76 11.78 -2.02
C ALA A 47 4.54 11.05 -1.42
N ILE A 48 4.79 10.08 -0.55
CA ILE A 48 3.75 9.36 0.17
C ILE A 48 3.82 9.75 1.64
N ILE A 49 2.74 10.31 2.15
CA ILE A 49 2.68 10.82 3.51
C ILE A 49 2.04 9.79 4.44
N GLY A 50 2.87 9.20 5.28
CA GLY A 50 2.52 8.19 6.27
C GLY A 50 3.11 6.81 5.96
N GLY A 51 4.00 6.34 6.82
CA GLY A 51 4.67 5.04 6.75
C GLY A 51 3.86 3.90 7.37
N GLY A 52 2.53 3.89 7.19
CA GLY A 52 1.66 2.76 7.54
C GLY A 52 1.50 1.75 6.40
N ALA A 53 0.70 0.70 6.60
CA ALA A 53 0.45 -0.34 5.59
C ALA A 53 -0.01 0.24 4.25
N ALA A 54 -0.97 1.16 4.27
CA ALA A 54 -1.49 1.79 3.06
C ALA A 54 -0.40 2.60 2.31
N GLY A 55 0.47 3.31 3.05
CA GLY A 55 1.57 4.07 2.44
C GLY A 55 2.60 3.17 1.79
N PHE A 56 2.98 2.08 2.45
CA PHE A 56 3.89 1.09 1.86
C PHE A 56 3.29 0.42 0.63
N PHE A 57 2.03 -0.02 0.71
CA PHE A 57 1.36 -0.64 -0.42
C PHE A 57 1.26 0.33 -1.60
N ALA A 58 0.85 1.58 -1.36
CA ALA A 58 0.80 2.62 -2.38
C ALA A 58 2.17 2.90 -3.02
N ALA A 59 3.24 2.94 -2.22
CA ALA A 59 4.61 3.15 -2.72
C ALA A 59 5.08 2.00 -3.61
N ILE A 60 4.83 0.76 -3.18
CA ILE A 60 5.20 -0.45 -3.93
C ILE A 60 4.48 -0.48 -5.26
N GLU A 61 3.15 -0.27 -5.25
CA GLU A 61 2.36 -0.29 -6.47
C GLU A 61 2.68 0.90 -7.39
N ALA A 62 2.93 2.09 -6.82
CA ALA A 62 3.39 3.23 -7.61
C ALA A 62 4.73 2.92 -8.30
N LYS A 63 5.69 2.33 -7.58
CA LYS A 63 6.99 1.99 -8.16
C LYS A 63 6.92 0.88 -9.21
N ARG A 64 6.01 -0.08 -9.05
CA ARG A 64 5.74 -1.12 -10.07
C ARG A 64 5.15 -0.53 -11.36
N ASN A 65 4.28 0.47 -11.23
CA ASN A 65 3.63 1.12 -12.37
C ASN A 65 4.50 2.23 -12.99
N PHE A 66 5.36 2.87 -12.19
CA PHE A 66 6.27 3.93 -12.62
C PHE A 66 7.71 3.61 -12.20
N PRO A 67 8.40 2.68 -12.91
CA PRO A 67 9.72 2.19 -12.50
C PRO A 67 10.79 3.27 -12.39
N HIS A 68 10.68 4.33 -13.18
CA HIS A 68 11.63 5.45 -13.22
C HIS A 68 11.29 6.57 -12.22
N ALA A 69 10.14 6.51 -11.55
CA ALA A 69 9.76 7.53 -10.56
C ALA A 69 10.64 7.45 -9.31
N ASP A 70 10.98 8.61 -8.76
CA ASP A 70 11.54 8.74 -7.42
C ASP A 70 10.41 8.74 -6.40
N ILE A 71 10.33 7.70 -5.57
CA ILE A 71 9.27 7.53 -4.59
C ILE A 71 9.83 7.60 -3.19
N THR A 72 9.28 8.48 -2.36
CA THR A 72 9.68 8.63 -0.96
C THR A 72 8.46 8.53 -0.03
N ILE A 73 8.54 7.65 0.96
CA ILE A 73 7.60 7.58 2.07
C ILE A 73 8.12 8.48 3.20
N PHE A 74 7.31 9.43 3.64
CA PHE A 74 7.59 10.30 4.78
C PHE A 74 6.75 9.87 5.98
N GLU A 75 7.38 9.50 7.08
CA GLU A 75 6.74 9.12 8.34
C GLU A 75 7.13 10.09 9.45
N LYS A 76 6.16 10.59 10.21
CA LYS A 76 6.38 11.55 11.30
C LYS A 76 7.09 10.94 12.51
N ASN A 77 6.87 9.64 12.75
CA ASN A 77 7.47 8.92 13.86
C ASN A 77 8.83 8.35 13.46
N SER A 78 9.60 7.91 14.46
CA SER A 78 10.88 7.22 14.24
C SER A 78 10.74 5.81 13.68
N LYS A 79 9.53 5.24 13.68
CA LYS A 79 9.24 3.87 13.27
C LYS A 79 8.06 3.84 12.29
N VAL A 80 8.24 3.14 11.18
CA VAL A 80 7.18 2.82 10.22
C VAL A 80 6.36 1.61 10.69
N LEU A 81 5.16 1.43 10.14
CA LEU A 81 4.30 0.25 10.35
C LEU A 81 3.95 -0.05 11.82
N ALA A 82 4.11 0.92 12.73
CA ALA A 82 3.91 0.74 14.16
C ALA A 82 2.50 0.22 14.54
N LYS A 83 1.47 0.56 13.74
CA LYS A 83 0.13 0.01 13.98
C LYS A 83 0.00 -1.43 13.50
N VAL A 84 0.67 -1.82 12.42
CA VAL A 84 0.68 -3.20 11.94
C VAL A 84 1.26 -4.12 13.00
N GLU A 85 2.33 -3.68 13.65
CA GLU A 85 3.02 -4.44 14.70
C GLU A 85 2.10 -4.86 15.84
N ILE A 86 1.16 -4.01 16.25
CA ILE A 86 0.30 -4.25 17.40
C ILE A 86 -1.09 -4.81 17.05
N THR A 87 -1.46 -4.86 15.77
CA THR A 87 -2.76 -5.37 15.38
C THR A 87 -2.88 -6.88 15.60
N GLY A 88 -4.10 -7.35 15.88
CA GLY A 88 -4.35 -8.78 16.13
C GLY A 88 -3.52 -9.34 17.29
N GLY A 89 -3.22 -8.51 18.31
CA GLY A 89 -2.39 -8.92 19.43
C GLY A 89 -0.92 -9.19 19.07
N GLY A 90 -0.38 -8.46 18.09
CA GLY A 90 0.99 -8.62 17.60
C GLY A 90 1.13 -9.64 16.45
N ARG A 91 0.03 -10.27 16.04
CA ARG A 91 0.01 -11.26 14.95
C ARG A 91 -0.27 -10.66 13.58
N CYS A 92 -0.80 -9.44 13.52
CA CYS A 92 -1.34 -8.75 12.35
C CYS A 92 -2.57 -9.45 11.75
N ASN A 93 -3.78 -9.10 12.24
CA ASN A 93 -4.99 -9.41 11.50
C ASN A 93 -4.97 -8.62 10.17
N LEU A 94 -4.64 -9.31 9.09
CA LEU A 94 -4.39 -8.71 7.78
C LEU A 94 -5.69 -8.32 7.09
N THR A 95 -6.64 -9.24 7.05
CA THR A 95 -7.94 -9.08 6.39
C THR A 95 -8.93 -10.12 6.96
N ASN A 96 -10.14 -10.14 6.39
CA ASN A 96 -11.14 -11.18 6.63
C ASN A 96 -11.48 -11.83 5.29
N SER A 97 -11.83 -13.12 5.26
CA SER A 97 -12.21 -13.82 4.02
C SER A 97 -13.54 -13.33 3.46
N PHE A 98 -14.39 -12.72 4.30
CA PHE A 98 -15.73 -12.26 3.97
C PHE A 98 -16.72 -13.37 3.55
N ASP A 99 -16.36 -14.65 3.71
CA ASP A 99 -17.21 -15.77 3.27
C ASP A 99 -18.56 -15.84 4.00
N GLU A 100 -18.61 -15.38 5.25
CA GLU A 100 -19.84 -15.32 6.06
C GLU A 100 -20.58 -13.98 5.91
N ILE A 101 -20.05 -13.02 5.16
CA ILE A 101 -20.65 -11.69 5.01
C ILE A 101 -21.42 -11.60 3.71
N SER A 102 -22.75 -11.74 3.79
CA SER A 102 -23.64 -11.66 2.63
C SER A 102 -23.85 -10.22 2.13
N ASP A 103 -23.75 -9.22 3.01
CA ASP A 103 -23.86 -7.80 2.69
C ASP A 103 -22.71 -7.01 3.31
N LEU A 104 -21.92 -6.33 2.48
CA LEU A 104 -20.84 -5.45 2.93
C LEU A 104 -21.28 -4.35 3.90
N LYS A 105 -22.57 -4.03 3.98
CA LYS A 105 -23.12 -3.11 4.97
C LYS A 105 -22.96 -3.62 6.41
N GLN A 106 -22.90 -4.93 6.62
CA GLN A 106 -22.64 -5.53 7.93
C GLN A 106 -21.24 -5.21 8.43
N ALA A 107 -20.24 -5.34 7.55
CA ALA A 107 -18.84 -5.01 7.88
C ALA A 107 -18.54 -3.50 7.79
N TYR A 108 -19.19 -2.82 6.85
CA TYR A 108 -18.97 -1.39 6.58
C TYR A 108 -20.31 -0.63 6.62
N PRO A 109 -20.91 -0.38 7.80
CA PRO A 109 -22.19 0.35 7.91
C PRO A 109 -22.12 1.73 7.24
N ARG A 110 -20.94 2.37 7.30
CA ARG A 110 -20.62 3.61 6.56
C ARG A 110 -19.66 3.30 5.43
N GLY A 111 -20.00 3.67 4.20
CA GLY A 111 -19.12 3.50 3.04
C GLY A 111 -19.19 2.18 2.31
N HIS A 112 -20.16 1.29 2.62
CA HIS A 112 -20.34 0.00 1.91
C HIS A 112 -20.45 0.15 0.39
N LYS A 113 -21.10 1.23 -0.10
CA LYS A 113 -21.20 1.52 -1.55
C LYS A 113 -19.84 1.80 -2.18
N LEU A 114 -18.96 2.50 -1.46
CA LEU A 114 -17.59 2.73 -1.90
C LEU A 114 -16.79 1.43 -1.87
N MET A 115 -16.86 0.68 -0.76
CA MET A 115 -16.17 -0.61 -0.62
C MET A 115 -16.59 -1.60 -1.69
N LYS A 116 -17.87 -1.69 -2.03
CA LYS A 116 -18.37 -2.54 -3.12
C LYS A 116 -17.74 -2.20 -4.48
N ARG A 117 -17.44 -0.92 -4.73
CA ARG A 117 -16.72 -0.50 -5.95
C ARG A 117 -15.24 -0.82 -5.88
N LEU A 118 -14.60 -0.60 -4.72
CA LEU A 118 -13.18 -0.87 -4.52
C LEU A 118 -12.89 -2.36 -4.57
N PHE A 119 -13.73 -3.20 -3.96
CA PHE A 119 -13.58 -4.66 -3.96
C PHE A 119 -13.68 -5.28 -5.37
N LYS A 120 -14.30 -4.62 -6.33
CA LYS A 120 -14.22 -5.04 -7.73
C LYS A 120 -12.82 -4.91 -8.33
N ARG A 121 -11.95 -4.10 -7.73
CA ARG A 121 -10.58 -3.84 -8.18
C ARG A 121 -9.55 -4.55 -7.31
N PHE A 122 -9.77 -4.54 -6.00
CA PHE A 122 -8.86 -5.10 -5.01
C PHE A 122 -9.69 -5.50 -3.77
N ASP A 123 -9.89 -6.79 -3.58
CA ASP A 123 -10.62 -7.38 -2.46
C ASP A 123 -9.67 -8.17 -1.54
N TYR A 124 -10.24 -8.94 -0.61
CA TYR A 124 -9.46 -9.74 0.33
C TYR A 124 -8.61 -10.80 -0.38
N GLN A 125 -9.14 -11.42 -1.45
CA GLN A 125 -8.39 -12.44 -2.19
C GLN A 125 -7.18 -11.84 -2.89
N HIS A 126 -7.30 -10.65 -3.46
CA HIS A 126 -6.16 -9.94 -4.03
C HIS A 126 -5.12 -9.60 -2.96
N ALA A 127 -5.55 -9.22 -1.74
CA ALA A 127 -4.63 -8.97 -0.63
C ALA A 127 -3.93 -10.28 -0.20
N PHE A 128 -4.68 -11.37 -0.09
CA PHE A 128 -4.16 -12.69 0.24
C PHE A 128 -3.10 -13.13 -0.78
N ASP A 129 -3.49 -13.16 -2.07
CA ASP A 129 -2.60 -13.55 -3.17
C ASP A 129 -1.32 -12.69 -3.20
N TRP A 130 -1.47 -11.37 -2.97
CA TRP A 130 -0.34 -10.44 -2.99
C TRP A 130 0.72 -10.78 -1.92
N PHE A 131 0.30 -11.08 -0.69
CA PHE A 131 1.24 -11.43 0.37
C PHE A 131 1.86 -12.80 0.15
N GLU A 132 1.10 -13.80 -0.30
CA GLU A 132 1.64 -15.11 -0.61
C GLU A 132 2.66 -15.05 -1.76
N GLU A 133 2.37 -14.31 -2.83
CA GLU A 133 3.30 -14.07 -3.93
C GLU A 133 4.58 -13.35 -3.50
N ASN A 134 4.52 -12.57 -2.41
CA ASN A 134 5.69 -11.90 -1.83
C ASN A 134 6.33 -12.71 -0.67
N GLY A 135 6.01 -14.00 -0.56
CA GLY A 135 6.68 -14.94 0.33
C GLY A 135 6.19 -14.94 1.77
N VAL A 136 4.96 -14.48 2.01
CA VAL A 136 4.32 -14.55 3.34
C VAL A 136 3.15 -15.53 3.28
N PRO A 137 3.32 -16.79 3.71
CA PRO A 137 2.22 -17.73 3.85
C PRO A 137 1.17 -17.22 4.84
N LEU A 138 -0.09 -17.34 4.47
CA LEU A 138 -1.23 -16.86 5.24
C LEU A 138 -2.10 -18.02 5.71
N VAL A 139 -2.86 -17.81 6.77
CA VAL A 139 -3.86 -18.73 7.31
C VAL A 139 -5.14 -18.00 7.66
N THR A 140 -6.28 -18.56 7.25
CA THR A 140 -7.61 -18.10 7.66
C THR A 140 -8.03 -18.90 8.89
N GLN A 141 -8.40 -18.20 9.97
CA GLN A 141 -8.91 -18.80 11.21
C GLN A 141 -10.42 -19.08 11.12
N GLU A 142 -10.97 -19.77 12.12
CA GLU A 142 -12.41 -20.11 12.17
C GLU A 142 -13.33 -18.87 12.13
N ASP A 143 -12.88 -17.75 12.71
CA ASP A 143 -13.57 -16.46 12.70
C ASP A 143 -13.40 -15.68 11.38
N GLN A 144 -12.91 -16.33 10.33
CA GLN A 144 -12.63 -15.77 9.01
C GLN A 144 -11.52 -14.70 9.00
N CYS A 145 -10.86 -14.45 10.11
CA CYS A 145 -9.72 -13.55 10.18
C CYS A 145 -8.47 -14.18 9.55
N VAL A 146 -7.72 -13.38 8.79
CA VAL A 146 -6.53 -13.84 8.07
C VAL A 146 -5.27 -13.31 8.75
N PHE A 147 -4.35 -14.21 9.07
CA PHE A 147 -3.08 -13.92 9.73
C PHE A 147 -1.91 -14.50 8.93
N PRO A 148 -0.67 -13.98 9.11
CA PRO A 148 0.51 -14.70 8.66
C PRO A 148 0.59 -16.06 9.39
N GLN A 149 1.00 -17.09 8.69
CA GLN A 149 1.14 -18.46 9.26
C GLN A 149 2.09 -18.47 10.46
N THR A 150 3.07 -17.58 10.49
CA THR A 150 4.01 -17.42 11.61
C THR A 150 3.35 -16.89 12.87
N GLN A 151 2.13 -16.37 12.81
CA GLN A 151 1.45 -15.66 13.90
C GLN A 151 2.26 -14.47 14.46
N ASP A 152 3.14 -13.87 13.64
CA ASP A 152 3.98 -12.72 13.97
C ASP A 152 3.81 -11.62 12.93
N SER A 153 3.40 -10.43 13.38
CA SER A 153 3.22 -9.24 12.55
C SER A 153 4.49 -8.82 11.80
N HIS A 154 5.67 -9.21 12.29
CA HIS A 154 6.94 -8.92 11.62
C HIS A 154 7.06 -9.59 10.26
N SER A 155 6.37 -10.69 9.99
CA SER A 155 6.30 -11.29 8.65
C SER A 155 5.72 -10.31 7.64
N ILE A 156 4.61 -9.65 7.98
CA ILE A 156 3.97 -8.62 7.14
C ILE A 156 4.83 -7.36 7.05
N ILE A 157 5.37 -6.91 8.18
CA ILE A 157 6.23 -5.72 8.24
C ILE A 157 7.47 -5.90 7.36
N ASN A 158 8.16 -7.02 7.52
CA ASN A 158 9.38 -7.33 6.75
C ASN A 158 9.07 -7.47 5.25
N CYS A 159 7.96 -8.10 4.89
CA CYS A 159 7.52 -8.20 3.51
C CYS A 159 7.36 -6.81 2.87
N LEU A 160 6.61 -5.92 3.50
CA LEU A 160 6.37 -4.57 2.99
C LEU A 160 7.66 -3.74 2.90
N VAL A 161 8.45 -3.73 3.98
CA VAL A 161 9.70 -2.94 4.04
C VAL A 161 10.72 -3.44 3.03
N ASN A 162 10.95 -4.75 2.97
CA ASN A 162 11.94 -5.34 2.07
C ASN A 162 11.52 -5.18 0.60
N THR A 163 10.23 -5.34 0.28
CA THR A 163 9.72 -5.13 -1.07
C THR A 163 9.87 -3.68 -1.49
N ALA A 164 9.52 -2.71 -0.64
CA ALA A 164 9.71 -1.29 -0.92
C ALA A 164 11.19 -0.95 -1.15
N LYS A 165 12.08 -1.41 -0.28
CA LYS A 165 13.54 -1.20 -0.41
C LYS A 165 14.11 -1.82 -1.69
N ARG A 166 13.74 -3.06 -2.00
CA ARG A 166 14.18 -3.76 -3.22
C ARG A 166 13.78 -3.02 -4.48
N LEU A 167 12.63 -2.36 -4.48
CA LEU A 167 12.17 -1.51 -5.57
C LEU A 167 12.80 -0.12 -5.60
N GLY A 168 13.62 0.24 -4.61
CA GLY A 168 14.27 1.55 -4.54
C GLY A 168 13.41 2.66 -3.96
N VAL A 169 12.33 2.33 -3.23
CA VAL A 169 11.52 3.31 -2.50
C VAL A 169 12.33 3.85 -1.31
N LYS A 170 12.42 5.17 -1.21
CA LYS A 170 13.09 5.86 -0.09
C LYS A 170 12.13 5.94 1.10
N ILE A 171 12.63 5.75 2.31
CA ILE A 171 11.85 5.83 3.55
C ILE A 171 12.50 6.85 4.47
N GLN A 172 11.77 7.90 4.82
CA GLN A 172 12.23 8.97 5.70
C GLN A 172 11.34 9.06 6.94
N CYS A 173 11.86 8.59 8.06
CA CYS A 173 11.22 8.73 9.38
C CYS A 173 11.51 10.11 9.99
N ASN A 174 10.78 10.45 11.06
CA ASN A 174 10.87 11.72 11.77
C ASN A 174 10.51 12.96 10.92
N HIS A 175 9.82 12.78 9.80
CA HIS A 175 9.38 13.83 8.90
C HIS A 175 7.86 14.02 9.02
N GLN A 176 7.46 15.03 9.81
CA GLN A 176 6.05 15.40 9.94
C GLN A 176 5.71 16.48 8.91
N LEU A 177 4.87 16.15 7.92
CA LEU A 177 4.36 17.14 6.99
C LEU A 177 3.57 18.21 7.75
N THR A 178 3.91 19.49 7.51
CA THR A 178 3.29 20.65 8.16
C THR A 178 2.50 21.50 7.18
N ALA A 179 2.98 21.66 5.95
CA ALA A 179 2.28 22.40 4.91
C ALA A 179 2.52 21.82 3.51
N ILE A 180 1.64 22.15 2.60
CA ILE A 180 1.75 21.90 1.16
C ILE A 180 1.40 23.20 0.47
N THR A 181 2.30 23.69 -0.36
CA THR A 181 2.12 24.90 -1.14
C THR A 181 2.23 24.56 -2.62
N GLU A 182 1.23 24.92 -3.39
CA GLU A 182 1.27 24.82 -4.85
C GLU A 182 2.06 26.01 -5.41
N LEU A 183 3.04 25.71 -6.28
CA LEU A 183 3.87 26.70 -6.95
C LEU A 183 3.26 27.06 -8.31
N GLU A 184 3.65 28.19 -8.89
CA GLU A 184 3.14 28.70 -10.16
C GLU A 184 3.37 27.74 -11.34
N ASP A 185 4.36 26.86 -11.24
CA ASP A 185 4.72 25.84 -12.25
C ASP A 185 4.08 24.47 -11.98
N GLU A 186 2.98 24.41 -11.24
CA GLU A 186 2.25 23.20 -10.85
C GLU A 186 3.06 22.24 -9.95
N ARG A 187 4.25 22.62 -9.49
CA ARG A 187 5.00 21.85 -8.50
C ARG A 187 4.43 22.05 -7.10
N LEU A 188 4.62 21.08 -6.25
CA LEU A 188 4.24 21.16 -4.84
C LEU A 188 5.47 21.30 -3.96
N LEU A 189 5.47 22.30 -3.11
CA LEU A 189 6.43 22.46 -2.03
C LEU A 189 5.88 21.79 -0.78
N LEU A 190 6.66 20.89 -0.20
CA LEU A 190 6.31 20.17 1.01
C LEU A 190 7.18 20.63 2.17
N ASP A 191 6.57 21.16 3.22
CA ASP A 191 7.26 21.57 4.43
C ASP A 191 7.18 20.48 5.50
N PHE A 192 8.33 20.14 6.08
CA PHE A 192 8.42 19.13 7.11
C PHE A 192 9.03 19.67 8.40
N LYS A 193 8.43 19.28 9.53
CA LYS A 193 9.06 19.37 10.83
C LYS A 193 9.83 18.07 11.08
N ILE A 194 11.14 18.20 11.25
CA ILE A 194 12.03 17.06 11.49
C ILE A 194 12.29 16.96 12.99
N SER A 195 11.96 15.81 13.58
CA SER A 195 12.25 15.50 14.97
C SER A 195 13.59 14.78 15.07
N LYS A 196 14.58 15.35 15.75
CA LYS A 196 15.81 14.62 16.08
C LYS A 196 15.49 13.50 17.06
N GLY A 197 15.95 12.29 16.78
CA GLY A 197 15.82 11.15 17.70
C GLY A 197 16.31 11.50 19.10
N LYS A 198 15.81 10.79 20.14
CA LYS A 198 16.24 10.98 21.53
C LYS A 198 17.75 10.79 21.67
N GLY A 199 18.50 11.89 21.61
CA GLY A 199 19.96 11.90 21.75
C GLY A 199 20.54 13.22 21.28
N ASN A 200 20.28 14.27 21.99
CA ASN A 200 20.83 15.63 22.03
C ASN A 200 19.81 16.75 21.80
N LEU A 201 19.91 17.65 22.75
CA LEU A 201 19.16 18.88 22.98
C LEU A 201 19.02 19.78 21.73
N SER A 202 17.83 20.40 21.67
CA SER A 202 17.47 21.64 20.97
C SER A 202 17.67 21.68 19.44
N GLY A 203 16.54 21.71 18.75
CA GLY A 203 16.45 22.16 17.39
C GLY A 203 15.52 21.31 16.52
N ALA A 204 14.22 21.64 16.51
CA ALA A 204 13.38 21.25 15.40
C ALA A 204 13.86 22.08 14.18
N SER A 205 14.45 21.43 13.18
CA SER A 205 14.78 22.07 11.92
C SER A 205 13.60 21.91 10.98
N SER A 206 13.11 23.02 10.43
CA SER A 206 12.17 22.99 9.29
C SER A 206 13.01 22.80 8.03
N VAL A 207 12.67 21.81 7.23
CA VAL A 207 13.31 21.60 5.93
C VAL A 207 12.22 21.61 4.88
N SER A 208 12.35 22.50 3.91
CA SER A 208 11.51 22.55 2.72
C SER A 208 12.16 21.65 1.66
N HIS A 209 11.44 20.67 1.19
CA HIS A 209 11.84 19.86 0.04
C HIS A 209 11.05 20.34 -1.18
N PRO A 210 11.68 20.99 -2.15
CA PRO A 210 11.06 21.20 -3.43
C PRO A 210 10.93 19.82 -4.10
N VAL A 211 9.70 19.37 -4.26
CA VAL A 211 9.43 18.16 -5.01
C VAL A 211 8.93 18.62 -6.37
N SER A 212 9.76 18.48 -7.37
CA SER A 212 9.36 18.73 -8.75
C SER A 212 8.28 17.75 -9.16
N GLU A 213 7.12 18.26 -9.55
CA GLU A 213 5.99 17.53 -10.14
C GLU A 213 5.37 16.38 -9.31
N ILE A 214 4.66 16.72 -8.24
CA ILE A 214 3.70 15.80 -7.65
C ILE A 214 2.33 16.10 -8.26
N ARG A 215 1.83 15.21 -9.13
CA ARG A 215 0.43 15.26 -9.60
C ARG A 215 -0.53 14.48 -8.71
N GLN A 216 -0.06 13.71 -7.74
CA GLN A 216 -0.90 12.96 -6.80
C GLN A 216 -0.24 12.80 -5.43
N ILE A 217 -0.95 13.23 -4.39
CA ILE A 217 -0.60 12.97 -3.00
C ILE A 217 -1.57 11.95 -2.43
N ALA A 218 -1.05 10.82 -1.97
CA ALA A 218 -1.85 9.86 -1.22
C ALA A 218 -1.80 10.18 0.27
N PHE A 219 -2.94 10.57 0.85
CA PHE A 219 -3.07 10.85 2.28
C PHE A 219 -3.61 9.63 3.03
N HIS A 220 -2.94 9.26 4.10
CA HIS A 220 -3.51 8.40 5.13
C HIS A 220 -4.09 9.27 6.25
N ARG A 221 -5.38 9.57 6.21
CA ARG A 221 -6.06 10.27 7.30
C ARG A 221 -6.24 9.31 8.47
N ARG A 222 -5.77 9.67 9.66
CA ARG A 222 -6.10 8.98 10.90
C ARG A 222 -7.63 8.94 11.03
N SER A 223 -8.25 7.78 10.87
CA SER A 223 -9.62 7.57 11.36
C SER A 223 -9.57 7.69 12.88
N GLY A 224 -10.34 8.62 13.43
CA GLY A 224 -10.59 8.72 14.85
C GLY A 224 -11.10 7.38 15.39
N ARG A 225 -10.85 7.14 16.66
CA ARG A 225 -11.25 5.96 17.44
C ARG A 225 -12.61 5.42 16.99
N ALA A 226 -12.64 4.20 16.47
CA ALA A 226 -13.83 3.39 16.55
C ALA A 226 -13.91 2.89 18.00
N HIS A 227 -14.86 3.42 18.77
CA HIS A 227 -15.34 2.73 19.94
C HIS A 227 -16.20 1.57 19.45
N VAL A 228 -15.79 0.37 19.78
CA VAL A 228 -16.67 -0.79 19.86
C VAL A 228 -17.24 -0.79 21.25
#